data_5ebc5e858d26bca0c6bb1ad611e586c1
#
_entry.id   5ebc5e858d26bca0c6bb1ad611e586c1
#
_cell.length_a   1.000
_cell.length_b   1.000
_cell.length_c   1.000
_cell.angle_alpha   90.00
_cell.angle_beta   90.00
_cell.angle_gamma   90.00
#
_symmetry.space_group_name_H-M   'P 1'
#
loop_
_entity.id
_entity.type
_entity.pdbx_description
1 polymer ?
#
loop_
_entity_poly.entity_id
_entity_poly.type
_entity_poly.pdbx_seq_one_letter_code
_entity_poly.pdbx_strand_id
1 'polypeptide(L)'
;MKIFLVLLLYLFSAGQLLVAQDSTHVIRVRDITPRVNFLSKLKGELTFAPHYSAELGAGAAFAYVTPANVTVVGDIASQGYVLLGILGKHPVCGGKWSVDYKAYYAYAPTDFWGVGYINGSNSGNRGEYDRKRFLLQAQAIRDMGKHFHAGPAVSWDWIQWEGMQGGRTSALGYGAVAFYDTRDNVASPSSGLYIKAQQCNYTDFSAKPFYGTSLQFNAFREVWNGGVLAVDFLGQFTYGAVPWTMLPTIGGTERMRGYFRGRYMDNNAVSGQVELRQHIWEMIGGAVWVAGANVWGKGTPFNLHNSLPGAGGGLRLKLQGGTLLRFDFGFGKDGQNGFVFGINEAF
;
A
#
# COMPACT_ATOMS: atom_id res chain seq x y z
N MET A 1 12.54 -16.25 -29.26
CA MET A 1 12.65 -14.89 -28.72
C MET A 1 11.30 -14.21 -28.47
N LYS A 2 10.33 -14.24 -29.39
CA LYS A 2 8.98 -13.68 -29.16
C LYS A 2 8.18 -14.38 -28.05
N ILE A 3 8.28 -15.70 -27.89
CA ILE A 3 7.57 -16.49 -26.86
C ILE A 3 8.18 -16.21 -25.47
N PHE A 4 9.49 -16.03 -25.38
CA PHE A 4 10.17 -15.71 -24.11
C PHE A 4 9.84 -14.29 -23.61
N LEU A 5 9.71 -13.34 -24.54
CA LEU A 5 9.28 -11.97 -24.23
C LEU A 5 7.82 -11.91 -23.80
N VAL A 6 6.96 -12.71 -24.41
CA VAL A 6 5.55 -12.84 -24.04
C VAL A 6 5.41 -13.53 -22.69
N LEU A 7 6.19 -14.56 -22.37
CA LEU A 7 6.21 -15.18 -21.04
C LEU A 7 6.75 -14.22 -19.95
N LEU A 8 7.77 -13.42 -20.26
CA LEU A 8 8.24 -12.35 -19.34
C LEU A 8 7.17 -11.29 -19.11
N LEU A 9 6.40 -10.95 -20.15
CA LEU A 9 5.31 -9.97 -20.09
C LEU A 9 4.09 -10.48 -19.29
N TYR A 10 3.88 -11.80 -19.23
CA TYR A 10 2.79 -12.41 -18.47
C TYR A 10 3.06 -12.51 -16.95
N LEU A 11 4.32 -12.39 -16.55
CA LEU A 11 4.70 -12.49 -15.14
C LEU A 11 4.54 -11.18 -14.34
N PHE A 12 4.06 -10.08 -14.97
CA PHE A 12 4.25 -8.73 -14.44
C PHE A 12 3.02 -8.02 -13.82
N SER A 13 1.88 -8.66 -13.57
CA SER A 13 0.67 -7.88 -13.25
C SER A 13 -0.03 -8.01 -11.88
N ALA A 14 0.45 -8.82 -10.93
CA ALA A 14 -0.29 -9.05 -9.67
C ALA A 14 0.38 -8.58 -8.35
N GLY A 15 1.66 -8.18 -8.36
CA GLY A 15 2.43 -7.95 -7.11
C GLY A 15 2.07 -6.71 -6.31
N GLN A 16 1.39 -5.74 -6.90
CA GLN A 16 1.07 -4.49 -6.18
C GLN A 16 -0.26 -4.48 -5.42
N LEU A 17 -1.12 -5.48 -5.65
CA LEU A 17 -2.40 -5.60 -4.94
C LEU A 17 -2.25 -5.76 -3.41
N LEU A 18 -1.06 -6.12 -2.93
CA LEU A 18 -0.83 -6.53 -1.56
C LEU A 18 0.02 -5.58 -0.72
N VAL A 19 0.79 -4.70 -1.35
CA VAL A 19 1.68 -3.77 -0.63
C VAL A 19 0.98 -2.46 -0.27
N ALA A 20 -0.14 -2.14 -0.92
CA ALA A 20 -1.00 -1.02 -0.55
C ALA A 20 -1.74 -1.34 0.76
N GLN A 21 -1.06 -1.19 1.89
CA GLN A 21 -1.57 -1.55 3.20
C GLN A 21 -2.74 -0.65 3.67
N ASP A 22 -3.13 0.37 2.90
CA ASP A 22 -4.21 1.29 3.25
C ASP A 22 -5.15 1.72 2.13
N SER A 23 -4.95 1.29 0.88
CA SER A 23 -5.94 1.59 -0.14
C SER A 23 -7.00 0.47 -0.19
N THR A 24 -8.17 0.76 0.29
CA THR A 24 -9.39 -0.05 0.13
C THR A 24 -9.88 -0.10 -1.32
N HIS A 25 -9.02 0.24 -2.27
CA HIS A 25 -9.34 0.13 -3.68
C HIS A 25 -9.05 -1.27 -4.16
N VAL A 26 -10.11 -2.05 -4.23
CA VAL A 26 -10.14 -3.23 -5.09
C VAL A 26 -10.05 -2.72 -6.53
N ILE A 27 -8.85 -2.70 -7.08
CA ILE A 27 -8.67 -2.53 -8.53
C ILE A 27 -9.51 -3.63 -9.16
N ARG A 28 -10.41 -3.27 -10.06
CA ARG A 28 -11.07 -4.26 -10.91
C ARG A 28 -9.99 -4.91 -11.74
N VAL A 29 -9.55 -6.08 -11.32
CA VAL A 29 -8.56 -6.91 -12.03
C VAL A 29 -9.00 -7.17 -13.49
N ARG A 30 -10.28 -6.99 -13.79
CA ARG A 30 -10.88 -7.13 -15.12
C ARG A 30 -10.30 -6.19 -16.18
N ASP A 31 -9.73 -5.05 -15.78
CA ASP A 31 -9.21 -4.04 -16.72
C ASP A 31 -7.71 -4.22 -17.00
N ILE A 32 -7.03 -5.19 -16.36
CA ILE A 32 -5.57 -5.32 -16.39
C ILE A 32 -5.10 -6.68 -17.00
N THR A 33 -5.98 -7.65 -17.23
CA THR A 33 -5.56 -9.03 -17.59
C THR A 33 -5.58 -9.34 -19.08
N PRO A 34 -4.43 -9.67 -19.68
CA PRO A 34 -4.41 -10.53 -20.86
C PRO A 34 -4.79 -11.97 -20.44
N ARG A 35 -5.73 -12.58 -21.15
CA ARG A 35 -6.19 -13.96 -20.92
C ARG A 35 -5.06 -14.96 -21.12
N VAL A 36 -4.70 -15.70 -20.09
CA VAL A 36 -3.77 -16.83 -20.21
C VAL A 36 -4.54 -18.08 -20.57
N ASN A 37 -4.49 -18.49 -21.83
CA ASN A 37 -5.19 -19.69 -22.34
C ASN A 37 -4.70 -21.01 -21.76
N PHE A 38 -3.62 -21.04 -20.99
CA PHE A 38 -3.06 -22.28 -20.42
C PHE A 38 -3.92 -22.91 -19.32
N LEU A 39 -4.78 -22.10 -18.68
CA LEU A 39 -5.63 -22.55 -17.57
C LEU A 39 -7.12 -22.61 -17.98
N SER A 40 -7.40 -23.04 -19.20
CA SER A 40 -8.77 -23.14 -19.77
C SER A 40 -9.76 -23.97 -18.95
N LYS A 41 -9.30 -24.69 -17.93
CA LYS A 41 -10.14 -25.42 -16.96
C LYS A 41 -10.56 -24.56 -15.76
N LEU A 42 -9.86 -23.46 -15.49
CA LEU A 42 -10.22 -22.52 -14.43
C LEU A 42 -11.22 -21.51 -14.99
N LYS A 43 -12.42 -21.44 -14.41
CA LYS A 43 -13.46 -20.49 -14.82
C LYS A 43 -13.18 -19.04 -14.40
N GLY A 44 -11.98 -18.74 -13.88
CA GLY A 44 -11.53 -17.43 -13.39
C GLY A 44 -10.31 -16.89 -14.12
N GLU A 45 -9.85 -15.72 -13.70
CA GLU A 45 -8.69 -15.05 -14.29
C GLU A 45 -7.49 -15.14 -13.33
N LEU A 46 -6.36 -15.65 -13.81
CA LEU A 46 -5.11 -15.74 -13.03
C LEU A 46 -4.09 -14.72 -13.56
N THR A 47 -3.50 -13.98 -12.65
CA THR A 47 -2.49 -12.97 -12.94
C THR A 47 -1.25 -13.21 -12.09
N PHE A 48 -0.07 -12.97 -12.67
CA PHE A 48 1.21 -13.00 -11.96
C PHE A 48 1.95 -11.68 -12.10
N ALA A 49 2.69 -11.30 -11.05
CA ALA A 49 3.50 -10.10 -11.06
C ALA A 49 4.82 -10.30 -10.31
N PRO A 50 5.96 -10.20 -10.97
CA PRO A 50 7.20 -10.01 -10.23
C PRO A 50 7.26 -8.59 -9.67
N HIS A 51 7.94 -8.48 -8.56
CA HIS A 51 8.21 -7.20 -7.91
C HIS A 51 9.60 -7.23 -7.27
N TYR A 52 10.07 -6.05 -6.92
CA TYR A 52 11.28 -5.87 -6.13
C TYR A 52 11.13 -4.67 -5.21
N SER A 53 11.56 -4.83 -3.97
CA SER A 53 11.81 -3.72 -3.06
C SER A 53 13.01 -4.03 -2.17
N ALA A 54 13.64 -3.00 -1.63
CA ALA A 54 14.75 -3.19 -0.70
C ALA A 54 14.36 -3.96 0.57
N GLU A 55 13.08 -3.94 0.94
CA GLU A 55 12.53 -4.59 2.13
C GLU A 55 12.23 -6.08 1.91
N LEU A 56 11.70 -6.42 0.74
CA LEU A 56 11.22 -7.77 0.45
C LEU A 56 12.18 -8.56 -0.45
N GLY A 57 13.08 -7.86 -1.14
CA GLY A 57 13.90 -8.43 -2.18
C GLY A 57 13.13 -8.66 -3.47
N ALA A 58 13.61 -9.57 -4.32
CA ALA A 58 12.92 -9.99 -5.54
C ALA A 58 11.78 -10.95 -5.17
N GLY A 59 10.60 -10.73 -5.71
CA GLY A 59 9.43 -11.51 -5.41
C GLY A 59 8.50 -11.72 -6.60
N ALA A 60 7.49 -12.54 -6.39
CA ALA A 60 6.40 -12.75 -7.33
C ALA A 60 5.08 -12.92 -6.57
N ALA A 61 4.10 -12.15 -6.98
CA ALA A 61 2.74 -12.27 -6.50
C ALA A 61 1.83 -12.90 -7.54
N PHE A 62 0.76 -13.52 -7.09
CA PHE A 62 -0.32 -13.97 -7.95
C PHE A 62 -1.67 -13.51 -7.43
N ALA A 63 -2.61 -13.34 -8.34
CA ALA A 63 -4.01 -13.10 -8.03
C ALA A 63 -4.89 -13.97 -8.93
N TYR A 64 -5.83 -14.71 -8.32
CA TYR A 64 -6.83 -15.50 -9.01
C TYR A 64 -8.22 -14.95 -8.70
N VAL A 65 -8.86 -14.36 -9.70
CA VAL A 65 -10.24 -13.85 -9.58
C VAL A 65 -11.20 -14.97 -9.93
N THR A 66 -11.99 -15.41 -8.96
CA THR A 66 -13.00 -16.45 -9.14
C THR A 66 -14.22 -15.90 -9.89
N PRO A 67 -15.08 -16.77 -10.47
CA PRO A 67 -16.35 -16.33 -11.06
C PRO A 67 -17.30 -15.63 -10.08
N ALA A 68 -17.12 -15.84 -8.77
CA ALA A 68 -17.88 -15.18 -7.71
C ALA A 68 -17.30 -13.82 -7.30
N ASN A 69 -16.36 -13.24 -8.06
CA ASN A 69 -15.66 -11.98 -7.74
C ASN A 69 -14.92 -12.00 -6.37
N VAL A 70 -14.48 -13.17 -5.95
CA VAL A 70 -13.52 -13.33 -4.85
C VAL A 70 -12.14 -13.47 -5.46
N THR A 71 -11.19 -12.67 -5.01
CA THR A 71 -9.81 -12.74 -5.45
C THR A 71 -8.98 -13.47 -4.39
N VAL A 72 -8.34 -14.55 -4.78
CA VAL A 72 -7.30 -15.23 -3.98
C VAL A 72 -5.97 -14.65 -4.38
N VAL A 73 -5.18 -14.26 -3.40
CA VAL A 73 -3.88 -13.61 -3.61
C VAL A 73 -2.79 -14.35 -2.86
N GLY A 74 -1.61 -14.40 -3.44
CA GLY A 74 -0.42 -14.88 -2.78
C GLY A 74 0.80 -14.11 -3.23
N ASP A 75 1.81 -14.03 -2.37
CA ASP A 75 3.05 -13.34 -2.65
C ASP A 75 4.21 -14.02 -1.91
N ILE A 76 5.34 -14.16 -2.59
CA ILE A 76 6.58 -14.69 -2.02
C ILE A 76 7.73 -13.81 -2.47
N ALA A 77 8.69 -13.57 -1.58
CA ALA A 77 9.88 -12.80 -1.92
C ALA A 77 11.17 -13.37 -1.29
N SER A 78 12.30 -13.02 -1.88
CA SER A 78 13.61 -13.63 -1.60
C SER A 78 14.13 -13.37 -0.18
N GLN A 79 13.65 -12.37 0.51
CA GLN A 79 13.98 -12.13 1.92
C GLN A 79 13.07 -12.91 2.89
N GLY A 80 12.41 -13.98 2.42
CA GLY A 80 11.59 -14.85 3.26
C GLY A 80 10.15 -14.38 3.44
N TYR A 81 9.72 -13.33 2.75
CA TYR A 81 8.34 -12.86 2.80
C TYR A 81 7.40 -13.86 2.14
N VAL A 82 6.29 -14.13 2.82
CA VAL A 82 5.18 -14.95 2.30
C VAL A 82 3.86 -14.29 2.69
N LEU A 83 2.93 -14.19 1.74
CA LEU A 83 1.57 -13.77 2.00
C LEU A 83 0.58 -14.66 1.24
N LEU A 84 -0.52 -14.99 1.91
CA LEU A 84 -1.68 -15.64 1.29
C LEU A 84 -2.96 -14.99 1.82
N GLY A 85 -3.89 -14.67 0.92
CA GLY A 85 -5.10 -13.99 1.30
C GLY A 85 -6.24 -14.09 0.32
N ILE A 86 -7.37 -13.54 0.74
CA ILE A 86 -8.56 -13.35 -0.07
C ILE A 86 -9.05 -11.91 0.06
N LEU A 87 -9.62 -11.41 -1.01
CA LEU A 87 -10.32 -10.13 -1.02
C LEU A 87 -11.53 -10.21 -1.93
N GLY A 88 -12.52 -9.38 -1.67
CA GLY A 88 -13.72 -9.31 -2.49
C GLY A 88 -14.48 -8.02 -2.28
N LYS A 89 -15.28 -7.68 -3.28
CA LYS A 89 -16.22 -6.57 -3.27
C LYS A 89 -17.52 -7.01 -3.90
N HIS A 90 -18.58 -7.00 -3.12
CA HIS A 90 -19.89 -7.48 -3.54
C HIS A 90 -20.94 -6.38 -3.39
N PRO A 91 -21.62 -5.99 -4.47
CA PRO A 91 -22.78 -5.11 -4.38
C PRO A 91 -23.93 -5.85 -3.68
N VAL A 92 -24.60 -5.17 -2.77
CA VAL A 92 -25.76 -5.67 -2.04
C VAL A 92 -26.90 -4.63 -2.05
N CYS A 93 -28.09 -5.01 -1.67
CA CYS A 93 -29.25 -4.11 -1.62
C CYS A 93 -29.49 -3.35 -2.94
N GLY A 94 -29.48 -4.06 -4.07
CA GLY A 94 -29.68 -3.44 -5.40
C GLY A 94 -28.56 -2.52 -5.84
N GLY A 95 -27.34 -2.72 -5.35
CA GLY A 95 -26.15 -1.94 -5.71
C GLY A 95 -25.96 -0.65 -4.91
N LYS A 96 -26.90 -0.30 -4.01
CA LYS A 96 -26.77 0.89 -3.15
C LYS A 96 -25.69 0.76 -2.08
N TRP A 97 -25.37 -0.49 -1.71
CA TRP A 97 -24.30 -0.82 -0.79
C TRP A 97 -23.29 -1.76 -1.46
N SER A 98 -22.06 -1.71 -1.06
CA SER A 98 -21.07 -2.76 -1.33
C SER A 98 -20.49 -3.27 -0.01
N VAL A 99 -20.24 -4.56 0.06
CA VAL A 99 -19.46 -5.18 1.13
C VAL A 99 -18.09 -5.49 0.57
N ASP A 100 -17.09 -4.79 1.07
CA ASP A 100 -15.69 -4.95 0.69
C ASP A 100 -14.97 -5.63 1.84
N TYR A 101 -14.22 -6.69 1.57
CA TYR A 101 -13.48 -7.41 2.61
C TYR A 101 -12.12 -7.88 2.13
N LYS A 102 -11.21 -8.05 3.08
CA LYS A 102 -9.92 -8.71 2.88
C LYS A 102 -9.56 -9.53 4.12
N ALA A 103 -8.97 -10.69 3.88
CA ALA A 103 -8.36 -11.49 4.92
C ALA A 103 -7.03 -12.02 4.40
N TYR A 104 -5.95 -11.91 5.16
CA TYR A 104 -4.68 -12.47 4.78
C TYR A 104 -3.85 -12.91 5.98
N TYR A 105 -3.00 -13.89 5.73
CA TYR A 105 -1.88 -14.24 6.57
C TYR A 105 -0.59 -13.81 5.87
N ALA A 106 0.33 -13.19 6.62
CA ALA A 106 1.65 -12.83 6.13
C ALA A 106 2.72 -13.21 7.15
N TYR A 107 3.83 -13.74 6.63
CA TYR A 107 5.09 -13.91 7.33
C TYR A 107 6.12 -12.97 6.71
N ALA A 108 6.82 -12.20 7.51
CA ALA A 108 7.80 -11.23 7.07
C ALA A 108 8.94 -11.10 8.06
N PRO A 109 10.15 -11.60 7.73
CA PRO A 109 11.36 -11.11 8.38
C PRO A 109 11.48 -9.62 8.14
N THR A 110 11.76 -8.83 9.17
CA THR A 110 11.81 -7.38 9.08
C THR A 110 12.66 -6.78 10.18
N ASP A 111 12.87 -5.48 10.11
CA ASP A 111 13.73 -4.75 11.02
C ASP A 111 12.95 -3.79 11.90
N PHE A 112 13.49 -3.52 13.08
CA PHE A 112 12.97 -2.53 14.02
C PHE A 112 14.11 -1.69 14.59
N TRP A 113 13.96 -0.38 14.60
CA TRP A 113 14.94 0.56 15.15
C TRP A 113 14.50 1.20 16.46
N GLY A 114 13.31 0.85 16.95
CA GLY A 114 12.68 1.53 18.09
C GLY A 114 11.63 2.54 17.65
N VAL A 115 10.89 3.06 18.62
CA VAL A 115 9.82 4.04 18.40
C VAL A 115 10.40 5.45 18.44
N GLY A 116 9.95 6.31 17.54
CA GLY A 116 10.33 7.72 17.44
C GLY A 116 11.46 8.02 16.45
N TYR A 117 11.53 9.26 16.06
CA TYR A 117 12.52 9.76 15.10
C TYR A 117 13.98 9.50 15.53
N ILE A 118 14.31 9.73 16.80
CA ILE A 118 15.68 9.59 17.31
C ILE A 118 16.19 8.15 17.15
N ASN A 119 15.34 7.17 17.49
CA ASN A 119 15.68 5.75 17.34
C ASN A 119 15.83 5.36 15.89
N GLY A 120 14.93 5.78 15.01
CA GLY A 120 15.00 5.53 13.58
C GLY A 120 16.22 6.16 12.90
N SER A 121 16.71 7.30 13.40
CA SER A 121 17.90 7.97 12.88
C SER A 121 19.21 7.24 13.26
N ASN A 122 19.20 6.48 14.33
CA ASN A 122 20.37 5.71 14.75
C ASN A 122 20.39 4.32 14.10
N SER A 123 21.28 4.13 13.12
CA SER A 123 21.44 2.85 12.43
C SER A 123 21.88 1.71 13.36
N GLY A 124 22.55 2.02 14.46
CA GLY A 124 22.96 1.02 15.47
C GLY A 124 21.81 0.40 16.27
N ASN A 125 20.62 1.02 16.22
CA ASN A 125 19.43 0.48 16.90
C ASN A 125 18.73 -0.63 16.11
N ARG A 126 19.20 -0.98 14.90
CA ARG A 126 18.59 -2.02 14.07
C ARG A 126 18.58 -3.37 14.78
N GLY A 127 17.39 -3.91 14.98
CA GLY A 127 17.15 -5.27 15.46
C GLY A 127 16.29 -6.03 14.47
N GLU A 128 16.66 -7.27 14.17
CA GLU A 128 15.91 -8.14 13.27
C GLU A 128 14.85 -8.92 14.05
N TYR A 129 13.67 -9.11 13.45
CA TYR A 129 12.61 -9.92 14.01
C TYR A 129 11.72 -10.53 12.92
N ASP A 130 11.12 -11.67 13.24
CA ASP A 130 10.14 -12.31 12.37
C ASP A 130 8.74 -11.89 12.77
N ARG A 131 7.95 -11.40 11.80
CA ARG A 131 6.57 -11.00 12.02
C ARG A 131 5.61 -11.94 11.31
N LYS A 132 4.67 -12.51 12.07
CA LYS A 132 3.51 -13.23 11.58
C LYS A 132 2.28 -12.33 11.79
N ARG A 133 1.48 -12.11 10.76
CA ARG A 133 0.29 -11.27 10.85
C ARG A 133 -0.90 -11.96 10.20
N PHE A 134 -2.01 -11.99 10.89
CA PHE A 134 -3.31 -12.30 10.33
C PHE A 134 -4.18 -11.05 10.41
N LEU A 135 -4.71 -10.61 9.28
CA LEU A 135 -5.65 -9.49 9.21
C LEU A 135 -6.96 -9.96 8.62
N LEU A 136 -8.06 -9.63 9.28
CA LEU A 136 -9.40 -9.65 8.73
C LEU A 136 -9.95 -8.22 8.77
N GLN A 137 -10.44 -7.74 7.64
CA GLN A 137 -11.04 -6.42 7.53
C GLN A 137 -12.28 -6.50 6.65
N ALA A 138 -13.37 -5.84 7.06
CA ALA A 138 -14.57 -5.71 6.28
C ALA A 138 -15.16 -4.31 6.45
N GLN A 139 -15.78 -3.82 5.39
CA GLN A 139 -16.51 -2.56 5.39
C GLN A 139 -17.77 -2.66 4.55
N ALA A 140 -18.86 -2.05 5.02
CA ALA A 140 -20.09 -1.92 4.26
C ALA A 140 -20.21 -0.47 3.78
N ILE A 141 -19.99 -0.26 2.49
CA ILE A 141 -19.91 1.08 1.88
C ILE A 141 -21.22 1.39 1.17
N ARG A 142 -21.83 2.52 1.52
CA ARG A 142 -22.98 3.08 0.82
C ARG A 142 -22.51 4.10 -0.20
N ASP A 143 -23.04 3.98 -1.41
CA ASP A 143 -22.97 5.07 -2.41
C ASP A 143 -24.01 6.14 -2.02
N MET A 144 -23.54 7.33 -1.69
CA MET A 144 -24.36 8.47 -1.31
C MET A 144 -24.60 9.45 -2.48
N GLY A 145 -24.12 9.08 -3.66
CA GLY A 145 -24.16 9.92 -4.85
C GLY A 145 -23.04 10.98 -4.91
N LYS A 146 -22.89 11.61 -6.08
CA LYS A 146 -21.88 12.66 -6.31
C LYS A 146 -20.46 12.23 -5.92
N HIS A 147 -20.08 10.97 -6.22
CA HIS A 147 -18.75 10.39 -5.91
C HIS A 147 -18.44 10.24 -4.41
N PHE A 148 -19.40 10.45 -3.53
CA PHE A 148 -19.22 10.33 -2.10
C PHE A 148 -19.70 8.97 -1.59
N HIS A 149 -18.87 8.31 -0.78
CA HIS A 149 -19.10 6.97 -0.25
C HIS A 149 -18.76 6.95 1.23
N ALA A 150 -19.57 6.28 2.04
CA ALA A 150 -19.27 6.14 3.47
C ALA A 150 -19.92 4.88 4.05
N GLY A 151 -19.38 4.42 5.17
CA GLY A 151 -19.96 3.30 5.88
C GLY A 151 -19.15 2.81 7.07
N PRO A 152 -19.70 1.83 7.81
CA PRO A 152 -19.01 1.19 8.91
C PRO A 152 -17.87 0.29 8.42
N ALA A 153 -16.85 0.15 9.27
CA ALA A 153 -15.71 -0.72 9.05
C ALA A 153 -15.42 -1.52 10.33
N VAL A 154 -14.98 -2.75 10.16
CA VAL A 154 -14.49 -3.62 11.24
C VAL A 154 -13.18 -4.26 10.80
N SER A 155 -12.31 -4.54 11.77
CA SER A 155 -11.05 -5.22 11.52
C SER A 155 -10.66 -6.08 12.71
N TRP A 156 -9.98 -7.17 12.45
CA TRP A 156 -9.27 -7.92 13.46
C TRP A 156 -7.84 -8.11 13.00
N ASP A 157 -6.88 -7.63 13.79
CA ASP A 157 -5.45 -7.67 13.51
C ASP A 157 -4.77 -8.50 14.60
N TRP A 158 -4.18 -9.62 14.20
CA TRP A 158 -3.39 -10.47 15.05
C TRP A 158 -1.95 -10.45 14.54
N ILE A 159 -1.02 -10.04 15.40
CA ILE A 159 0.40 -9.94 15.08
C ILE A 159 1.18 -10.67 16.16
N GLN A 160 2.03 -11.60 15.72
CA GLN A 160 3.03 -12.26 16.56
C GLN A 160 4.41 -11.93 16.02
N TRP A 161 5.35 -11.70 16.90
CA TRP A 161 6.74 -11.50 16.53
C TRP A 161 7.66 -12.40 17.35
N GLU A 162 8.74 -12.85 16.71
CA GLU A 162 9.81 -13.67 17.28
C GLU A 162 11.13 -12.90 17.14
N GLY A 163 12.08 -13.07 18.06
CA GLY A 163 13.20 -12.15 18.22
C GLY A 163 12.85 -10.96 19.11
N MET A 164 13.80 -10.16 19.55
CA MET A 164 13.60 -8.93 20.35
C MET A 164 12.61 -9.10 21.51
N GLN A 165 12.77 -10.14 22.33
CA GLN A 165 11.89 -10.52 23.44
C GLN A 165 10.54 -11.15 23.05
N GLY A 166 10.23 -11.30 21.78
CA GLY A 166 9.02 -11.97 21.28
C GLY A 166 7.72 -11.43 21.88
N GLY A 167 6.60 -11.69 21.23
CA GLY A 167 5.31 -11.31 21.78
C GLY A 167 4.17 -11.39 20.76
N ARG A 168 3.00 -10.95 21.19
CA ARG A 168 1.82 -10.89 20.33
C ARG A 168 0.93 -9.70 20.66
N THR A 169 0.24 -9.21 19.63
CA THR A 169 -0.86 -8.24 19.72
C THR A 169 -2.09 -8.84 19.05
N SER A 170 -3.25 -8.66 19.65
CA SER A 170 -4.54 -8.99 19.02
C SER A 170 -5.49 -7.84 19.27
N ALA A 171 -5.98 -7.20 18.23
CA ALA A 171 -6.84 -6.03 18.34
C ALA A 171 -8.06 -6.15 17.43
N LEU A 172 -9.24 -5.99 18.00
CA LEU A 172 -10.50 -5.84 17.28
C LEU A 172 -10.78 -4.36 17.10
N GLY A 173 -10.88 -3.92 15.84
CA GLY A 173 -11.20 -2.55 15.45
C GLY A 173 -12.63 -2.42 14.94
N TYR A 174 -13.29 -1.33 15.26
CA TYR A 174 -14.57 -0.94 14.68
C TYR A 174 -14.62 0.57 14.49
N GLY A 175 -15.28 1.01 13.43
CA GLY A 175 -15.30 2.43 13.11
C GLY A 175 -16.06 2.74 11.84
N ALA A 176 -15.67 3.83 11.21
CA ALA A 176 -16.26 4.31 9.99
C ALA A 176 -15.20 4.75 8.99
N VAL A 177 -15.55 4.66 7.71
CA VAL A 177 -14.77 5.17 6.59
C VAL A 177 -15.68 6.02 5.72
N ALA A 178 -15.13 7.11 5.20
CA ALA A 178 -15.76 7.93 4.18
C ALA A 178 -14.72 8.30 3.12
N PHE A 179 -15.12 8.34 1.86
CA PHE A 179 -14.24 8.76 0.77
C PHE A 179 -15.01 9.43 -0.36
N TYR A 180 -14.30 10.31 -1.04
CA TYR A 180 -14.73 11.00 -2.24
C TYR A 180 -13.74 10.66 -3.36
N ASP A 181 -14.21 10.15 -4.50
CA ASP A 181 -13.34 9.69 -5.59
C ASP A 181 -13.87 10.14 -6.94
N THR A 182 -13.12 11.04 -7.58
CA THR A 182 -13.38 11.54 -8.94
C THR A 182 -12.26 11.22 -9.91
N ARG A 183 -11.35 10.32 -9.56
CA ARG A 183 -10.25 9.94 -10.44
C ARG A 183 -10.79 9.30 -11.72
N ASP A 184 -10.19 9.68 -12.84
CA ASP A 184 -10.46 9.09 -14.15
C ASP A 184 -10.04 7.62 -14.25
N ASN A 185 -8.95 7.27 -13.59
CA ASN A 185 -8.42 5.91 -13.52
C ASN A 185 -7.82 5.65 -12.14
N VAL A 186 -8.08 4.48 -11.55
CA VAL A 186 -7.56 4.14 -10.22
C VAL A 186 -6.10 3.69 -10.28
N ALA A 187 -5.68 3.01 -11.35
CA ALA A 187 -4.35 2.42 -11.48
C ALA A 187 -3.27 3.42 -11.95
N SER A 188 -3.69 4.39 -12.78
CA SER A 188 -2.81 5.43 -13.33
C SER A 188 -3.64 6.70 -13.57
N PRO A 189 -3.98 7.43 -12.50
CA PRO A 189 -4.83 8.60 -12.61
C PRO A 189 -4.09 9.77 -13.29
N SER A 190 -4.82 10.45 -14.19
CA SER A 190 -4.36 11.67 -14.86
C SER A 190 -5.13 12.90 -14.42
N SER A 191 -6.33 12.73 -13.89
CA SER A 191 -7.17 13.81 -13.40
C SER A 191 -8.06 13.35 -12.25
N GLY A 192 -8.52 14.32 -11.44
CA GLY A 192 -9.46 14.09 -10.35
C GLY A 192 -8.86 14.13 -8.97
N LEU A 193 -9.69 13.81 -8.00
CA LEU A 193 -9.36 13.85 -6.57
C LEU A 193 -9.75 12.54 -5.90
N TYR A 194 -8.96 12.14 -4.92
CA TYR A 194 -9.30 11.11 -3.97
C TYR A 194 -9.07 11.62 -2.55
N ILE A 195 -10.12 11.61 -1.73
CA ILE A 195 -10.05 12.01 -0.33
C ILE A 195 -10.65 10.89 0.50
N LYS A 196 -9.93 10.40 1.50
CA LYS A 196 -10.42 9.35 2.41
C LYS A 196 -10.17 9.75 3.85
N ALA A 197 -11.17 9.55 4.68
CA ALA A 197 -11.07 9.64 6.13
C ALA A 197 -11.54 8.32 6.74
N GLN A 198 -10.80 7.82 7.70
CA GLN A 198 -11.16 6.62 8.45
C GLN A 198 -10.87 6.83 9.93
N GLN A 199 -11.83 6.47 10.78
CA GLN A 199 -11.70 6.45 12.23
C GLN A 199 -11.99 5.04 12.71
N CYS A 200 -11.07 4.48 13.50
CA CYS A 200 -11.24 3.17 14.13
C CYS A 200 -10.97 3.26 15.63
N ASN A 201 -11.81 2.58 16.39
CA ASN A 201 -11.66 2.33 17.80
C ASN A 201 -11.19 0.89 17.96
N TYR A 202 -10.14 0.67 18.69
CA TYR A 202 -9.55 -0.66 18.88
C TYR A 202 -9.69 -1.09 20.33
N THR A 203 -10.00 -2.36 20.51
CA THR A 203 -9.93 -3.02 21.80
C THR A 203 -8.99 -4.23 21.68
N ASP A 204 -8.01 -4.26 22.55
CA ASP A 204 -7.25 -5.48 22.81
C ASP A 204 -7.97 -6.21 23.95
N PHE A 205 -8.25 -7.49 23.78
CA PHE A 205 -8.97 -8.29 24.78
C PHE A 205 -8.26 -8.37 26.17
N SER A 206 -7.05 -7.87 26.25
CA SER A 206 -6.20 -7.87 27.46
C SER A 206 -5.73 -6.48 27.89
N ALA A 207 -5.98 -5.41 27.15
CA ALA A 207 -5.39 -4.09 27.38
C ALA A 207 -6.40 -2.93 27.28
N LYS A 208 -5.87 -1.75 27.52
CA LYS A 208 -6.63 -0.49 27.42
C LYS A 208 -6.98 -0.17 25.96
N PRO A 209 -8.12 0.46 25.69
CA PRO A 209 -8.53 0.82 24.34
C PRO A 209 -7.55 1.84 23.71
N PHE A 210 -7.46 1.80 22.39
CA PHE A 210 -6.75 2.79 21.60
C PHE A 210 -7.53 3.16 20.35
N TYR A 211 -7.14 4.24 19.70
CA TYR A 211 -7.86 4.83 18.59
C TYR A 211 -6.90 5.13 17.44
N GLY A 212 -7.39 5.04 16.21
CA GLY A 212 -6.63 5.39 15.02
C GLY A 212 -7.46 6.19 14.04
N THR A 213 -6.91 7.31 13.59
CA THR A 213 -7.46 8.16 12.54
C THR A 213 -6.51 8.15 11.34
N SER A 214 -7.03 7.95 10.15
CA SER A 214 -6.26 8.06 8.90
C SER A 214 -6.94 9.03 7.95
N LEU A 215 -6.16 9.94 7.38
CA LEU A 215 -6.58 10.92 6.40
C LEU A 215 -5.69 10.81 5.17
N GLN A 216 -6.28 10.58 4.01
CA GLN A 216 -5.58 10.51 2.74
C GLN A 216 -6.16 11.54 1.77
N PHE A 217 -5.28 12.17 1.02
CA PHE A 217 -5.63 13.11 -0.04
C PHE A 217 -4.74 12.86 -1.25
N ASN A 218 -5.35 12.67 -2.42
CA ASN A 218 -4.65 12.61 -3.70
C ASN A 218 -5.31 13.57 -4.68
N ALA A 219 -4.50 14.27 -5.46
CA ALA A 219 -4.97 15.16 -6.51
C ALA A 219 -4.14 14.96 -7.77
N PHE A 220 -4.81 14.93 -8.91
CA PHE A 220 -4.19 14.68 -10.21
C PHE A 220 -4.68 15.72 -11.21
N ARG A 221 -3.75 16.25 -12.01
CA ARG A 221 -4.07 17.19 -13.06
C ARG A 221 -3.09 17.07 -14.21
N GLU A 222 -3.62 16.89 -15.39
CA GLU A 222 -2.82 17.07 -16.60
C GLU A 222 -2.49 18.56 -16.75
N VAL A 223 -1.19 18.88 -16.77
CA VAL A 223 -0.69 20.27 -16.81
C VAL A 223 -0.22 20.67 -18.21
N TRP A 224 0.16 19.68 -19.03
CA TRP A 224 0.42 19.78 -20.47
C TRP A 224 0.28 18.39 -21.11
N ASN A 225 0.34 18.31 -22.41
CA ASN A 225 0.15 17.06 -23.14
C ASN A 225 1.08 15.95 -22.65
N GLY A 226 0.51 14.90 -22.07
CA GLY A 226 1.20 13.75 -21.47
C GLY A 226 1.94 14.05 -20.17
N GLY A 227 1.80 15.26 -19.62
CA GLY A 227 2.39 15.67 -18.35
C GLY A 227 1.35 15.75 -17.24
N VAL A 228 1.45 14.91 -16.20
CA VAL A 228 0.53 14.87 -15.06
C VAL A 228 1.25 15.28 -13.78
N LEU A 229 0.71 16.31 -13.12
CA LEU A 229 1.09 16.68 -11.76
C LEU A 229 0.20 15.90 -10.79
N ALA A 230 0.84 15.09 -9.94
CA ALA A 230 0.20 14.28 -8.92
C ALA A 230 0.65 14.71 -7.53
N VAL A 231 -0.29 14.88 -6.61
CA VAL A 231 -0.04 15.24 -5.21
C VAL A 231 -0.64 14.15 -4.34
N ASP A 232 0.09 13.70 -3.35
CA ASP A 232 -0.34 12.72 -2.37
C ASP A 232 -0.01 13.20 -0.96
N PHE A 233 -0.94 12.96 -0.04
CA PHE A 233 -0.77 13.21 1.39
C PHE A 233 -1.42 12.09 2.18
N LEU A 234 -0.73 11.61 3.21
CA LEU A 234 -1.25 10.67 4.20
C LEU A 234 -0.92 11.15 5.61
N GLY A 235 -1.94 11.29 6.43
CA GLY A 235 -1.82 11.51 7.87
C GLY A 235 -2.40 10.33 8.63
N GLN A 236 -1.66 9.80 9.59
CA GLN A 236 -2.07 8.71 10.47
C GLN A 236 -1.81 9.11 11.92
N PHE A 237 -2.82 9.02 12.76
CA PHE A 237 -2.79 9.49 14.13
C PHE A 237 -3.35 8.42 15.05
N THR A 238 -2.62 8.05 16.08
CA THR A 238 -3.05 7.03 17.04
C THR A 238 -2.98 7.55 18.48
N TYR A 239 -3.96 7.16 19.29
CA TYR A 239 -4.14 7.63 20.65
C TYR A 239 -4.45 6.47 21.59
N GLY A 240 -4.05 6.60 22.85
CA GLY A 240 -4.29 5.58 23.88
C GLY A 240 -3.11 4.63 24.06
N ALA A 241 -3.40 3.38 24.41
CA ALA A 241 -2.40 2.35 24.67
C ALA A 241 -2.06 1.56 23.39
N VAL A 242 -1.53 2.25 22.40
CA VAL A 242 -1.25 1.66 21.08
C VAL A 242 -0.07 0.70 21.19
N PRO A 243 -0.24 -0.58 20.79
CA PRO A 243 0.89 -1.49 20.66
C PRO A 243 1.87 -1.00 19.59
N TRP A 244 3.17 -1.15 19.82
CA TRP A 244 4.20 -0.68 18.89
C TRP A 244 4.05 -1.27 17.48
N THR A 245 3.56 -2.50 17.38
CA THR A 245 3.31 -3.21 16.12
C THR A 245 2.17 -2.61 15.28
N MET A 246 1.38 -1.71 15.86
CA MET A 246 0.26 -1.03 15.21
C MET A 246 0.48 0.49 15.07
N LEU A 247 1.66 0.98 15.43
CA LEU A 247 2.02 2.38 15.22
C LEU A 247 2.12 2.73 13.73
N PRO A 248 1.75 3.94 13.31
CA PRO A 248 2.01 4.49 11.99
C PRO A 248 3.50 4.44 11.64
N THR A 249 3.79 4.11 10.38
CA THR A 249 5.15 3.92 9.88
C THR A 249 5.40 4.76 8.62
N ILE A 250 6.63 5.21 8.43
CA ILE A 250 7.10 5.87 7.21
C ILE A 250 7.91 4.89 6.36
N GLY A 251 7.88 5.08 5.04
CA GLY A 251 8.63 4.30 4.06
C GLY A 251 7.76 3.32 3.27
N GLY A 252 8.35 2.72 2.27
CA GLY A 252 7.74 1.70 1.44
C GLY A 252 7.81 1.99 -0.06
N THR A 253 6.98 1.29 -0.82
CA THR A 253 7.04 1.30 -2.29
C THR A 253 6.18 2.38 -2.95
N GLU A 254 5.29 3.03 -2.20
CA GLU A 254 4.35 4.04 -2.72
C GLU A 254 4.73 5.45 -2.23
N ARG A 255 4.97 5.58 -0.93
CA ARG A 255 5.29 6.83 -0.25
C ARG A 255 6.67 6.75 0.37
N MET A 256 7.36 7.89 0.38
CA MET A 256 8.70 7.97 0.93
C MET A 256 9.63 6.88 0.39
N ARG A 257 9.54 6.63 -0.92
CA ARG A 257 10.37 5.68 -1.66
C ARG A 257 11.86 6.03 -1.45
N GLY A 258 12.63 5.06 -0.98
CA GLY A 258 14.01 5.26 -0.50
C GLY A 258 14.17 5.08 1.00
N TYR A 259 13.07 5.17 1.77
CA TYR A 259 13.07 4.84 3.20
C TYR A 259 12.58 3.42 3.42
N PHE A 260 13.30 2.66 4.27
CA PHE A 260 12.85 1.35 4.71
C PHE A 260 11.56 1.51 5.54
N ARG A 261 10.53 0.74 5.21
CA ARG A 261 9.24 0.81 5.92
C ARG A 261 9.42 0.39 7.39
N GLY A 262 8.91 1.21 8.30
CA GLY A 262 8.98 0.95 9.73
C GLY A 262 10.28 1.37 10.40
N ARG A 263 11.26 1.89 9.65
CA ARG A 263 12.45 2.49 10.28
C ARG A 263 12.09 3.71 11.13
N TYR A 264 11.14 4.52 10.66
CA TYR A 264 10.56 5.62 11.42
C TYR A 264 9.11 5.31 11.70
N MET A 265 8.76 5.21 12.97
CA MET A 265 7.40 4.97 13.45
C MET A 265 7.17 5.70 14.77
N ASP A 266 5.95 6.21 14.97
CA ASP A 266 5.52 6.79 16.25
C ASP A 266 3.98 6.83 16.30
N ASN A 267 3.39 7.37 17.36
CA ASN A 267 1.94 7.51 17.48
C ASN A 267 1.30 8.28 16.32
N ASN A 268 2.02 9.25 15.76
CA ASN A 268 1.55 10.05 14.65
C ASN A 268 2.59 10.03 13.52
N ALA A 269 2.11 9.94 12.29
CA ALA A 269 2.92 10.02 11.10
C ALA A 269 2.20 10.82 10.03
N VAL A 270 2.92 11.69 9.36
CA VAL A 270 2.47 12.38 8.16
C VAL A 270 3.49 12.21 7.05
N SER A 271 3.02 12.05 5.84
CA SER A 271 3.84 12.06 4.63
C SER A 271 3.12 12.77 3.51
N GLY A 272 3.88 13.48 2.69
CA GLY A 272 3.38 14.12 1.48
C GLY A 272 4.39 14.02 0.36
N GLN A 273 3.91 13.95 -0.87
CA GLN A 273 4.77 13.96 -2.05
C GLN A 273 4.08 14.68 -3.21
N VAL A 274 4.91 15.26 -4.06
CA VAL A 274 4.52 15.85 -5.33
C VAL A 274 5.32 15.14 -6.42
N GLU A 275 4.63 14.59 -7.39
CA GLU A 275 5.20 13.80 -8.48
C GLU A 275 4.78 14.40 -9.82
N LEU A 276 5.74 14.61 -10.70
CA LEU A 276 5.51 14.96 -12.09
C LEU A 276 5.75 13.71 -12.94
N ARG A 277 4.70 13.25 -13.61
CA ARG A 277 4.71 12.13 -14.55
C ARG A 277 4.71 12.68 -15.97
N GLN A 278 5.55 12.13 -16.84
CA GLN A 278 5.61 12.53 -18.23
C GLN A 278 5.56 11.30 -19.15
N HIS A 279 4.60 11.29 -20.03
CA HIS A 279 4.63 10.43 -21.22
C HIS A 279 5.64 11.00 -22.22
N ILE A 280 6.63 10.22 -22.61
CA ILE A 280 7.75 10.71 -23.44
C ILE A 280 7.58 10.22 -24.88
N TRP A 281 7.42 8.94 -25.08
CA TRP A 281 7.34 8.36 -26.43
C TRP A 281 6.71 6.97 -26.40
N GLU A 282 5.71 6.70 -27.26
CA GLU A 282 5.00 5.42 -27.41
C GLU A 282 4.63 4.77 -26.07
N MET A 283 5.44 3.80 -25.61
CA MET A 283 5.24 3.10 -24.35
C MET A 283 6.12 3.63 -23.22
N ILE A 284 6.98 4.61 -23.48
CA ILE A 284 7.98 5.08 -22.52
C ILE A 284 7.49 6.38 -21.87
N GLY A 285 7.55 6.40 -20.56
CA GLY A 285 7.34 7.58 -19.74
C GLY A 285 8.34 7.64 -18.59
N GLY A 286 8.27 8.71 -17.83
CA GLY A 286 9.09 8.88 -16.64
C GLY A 286 8.34 9.63 -15.55
N ALA A 287 8.87 9.58 -14.34
CA ALA A 287 8.38 10.37 -13.21
C ALA A 287 9.54 10.89 -12.38
N VAL A 288 9.36 12.08 -11.81
CA VAL A 288 10.25 12.64 -10.78
C VAL A 288 9.40 13.14 -9.63
N TRP A 289 9.91 13.02 -8.41
CA TRP A 289 9.17 13.46 -7.22
C TRP A 289 10.05 14.04 -6.15
N VAL A 290 9.42 14.85 -5.32
CA VAL A 290 9.92 15.27 -4.02
C VAL A 290 8.91 14.88 -2.96
N ALA A 291 9.40 14.54 -1.77
CA ALA A 291 8.58 14.05 -0.68
C ALA A 291 9.08 14.56 0.67
N GLY A 292 8.22 14.54 1.66
CA GLY A 292 8.57 14.83 3.03
C GLY A 292 7.67 14.07 3.99
N ALA A 293 8.22 13.69 5.15
CA ALA A 293 7.48 13.03 6.20
C ALA A 293 7.95 13.46 7.59
N ASN A 294 7.13 13.19 8.60
CA ASN A 294 7.48 13.39 9.99
C ASN A 294 6.75 12.36 10.86
N VAL A 295 7.40 11.96 11.94
CA VAL A 295 6.81 11.10 12.97
C VAL A 295 6.97 11.77 14.34
N TRP A 296 5.94 11.66 15.19
CA TRP A 296 5.97 12.18 16.55
C TRP A 296 5.00 11.45 17.47
N GLY A 297 5.29 11.52 18.77
CA GLY A 297 4.46 10.90 19.80
C GLY A 297 4.77 11.43 21.19
N LYS A 298 4.45 10.63 22.19
CA LYS A 298 4.64 11.02 23.61
C LYS A 298 6.10 11.29 23.98
N GLY A 299 7.04 10.53 23.42
CA GLY A 299 8.46 10.64 23.71
C GLY A 299 9.21 11.62 22.80
N THR A 300 8.63 11.96 21.66
CA THR A 300 9.25 12.84 20.64
C THR A 300 8.17 13.78 20.11
N PRO A 301 8.01 15.00 20.65
CA PRO A 301 7.03 15.96 20.16
C PRO A 301 7.30 16.35 18.71
N PHE A 302 6.27 16.84 18.02
CA PHE A 302 6.40 17.32 16.64
C PHE A 302 7.50 18.38 16.54
N ASN A 303 8.43 18.15 15.60
CA ASN A 303 9.52 19.09 15.33
C ASN A 303 9.89 19.03 13.84
N LEU A 304 9.89 20.17 13.17
CA LEU A 304 10.26 20.28 11.75
C LEU A 304 11.70 19.86 11.47
N HIS A 305 12.62 20.00 12.44
CA HIS A 305 14.01 19.50 12.28
C HIS A 305 14.09 17.98 12.16
N ASN A 306 13.07 17.27 12.63
CA ASN A 306 12.94 15.81 12.50
C ASN A 306 12.30 15.40 11.18
N SER A 307 12.12 16.32 10.24
CA SER A 307 11.55 15.99 8.94
C SER A 307 12.46 15.06 8.13
N LEU A 308 11.82 14.18 7.39
CA LEU A 308 12.43 13.19 6.53
C LEU A 308 12.22 13.62 5.07
N PRO A 309 13.17 14.32 4.46
CA PRO A 309 13.08 14.70 3.05
C PRO A 309 13.31 13.48 2.17
N GLY A 310 12.64 13.41 1.03
CA GLY A 310 12.84 12.39 0.01
C GLY A 310 12.74 12.97 -1.38
N ALA A 311 13.43 12.37 -2.32
CA ALA A 311 13.34 12.70 -3.74
C ALA A 311 13.66 11.47 -4.57
N GLY A 312 13.28 11.48 -5.83
CA GLY A 312 13.64 10.38 -6.73
C GLY A 312 13.13 10.57 -8.13
N GLY A 313 13.40 9.56 -8.93
CA GLY A 313 12.97 9.47 -10.31
C GLY A 313 12.72 8.03 -10.72
N GLY A 314 11.94 7.86 -11.79
CA GLY A 314 11.60 6.51 -12.24
C GLY A 314 11.18 6.48 -13.69
N LEU A 315 11.35 5.30 -14.27
CA LEU A 315 10.92 4.96 -15.62
C LEU A 315 9.52 4.34 -15.58
N ARG A 316 8.75 4.64 -16.60
CA ARG A 316 7.41 4.07 -16.84
C ARG A 316 7.40 3.36 -18.19
N LEU A 317 6.95 2.12 -18.21
CA LEU A 317 6.75 1.38 -19.45
C LEU A 317 5.30 0.95 -19.54
N LYS A 318 4.56 1.57 -20.46
CA LYS A 318 3.15 1.23 -20.72
C LYS A 318 3.07 0.09 -21.72
N LEU A 319 2.62 -1.07 -21.27
CA LEU A 319 2.49 -2.26 -22.11
C LEU A 319 1.18 -2.23 -22.92
N GLN A 320 1.11 -3.05 -23.97
CA GLN A 320 -0.13 -3.32 -24.67
C GLN A 320 -1.16 -3.90 -23.69
N GLY A 321 -2.38 -3.36 -23.68
CA GLY A 321 -3.42 -3.70 -22.71
C GLY A 321 -3.50 -2.76 -21.49
N GLY A 322 -2.67 -1.69 -21.45
CA GLY A 322 -2.79 -0.61 -20.46
C GLY A 322 -2.03 -0.84 -19.15
N THR A 323 -1.37 -1.98 -18.98
CA THR A 323 -0.51 -2.23 -17.82
C THR A 323 0.70 -1.30 -17.83
N LEU A 324 0.95 -0.64 -16.69
CA LEU A 324 2.09 0.25 -16.50
C LEU A 324 3.12 -0.43 -15.60
N LEU A 325 4.35 -0.61 -16.11
CA LEU A 325 5.49 -1.03 -15.30
C LEU A 325 6.21 0.20 -14.76
N ARG A 326 6.58 0.14 -13.50
CA ARG A 326 7.23 1.24 -12.77
C ARG A 326 8.56 0.79 -12.21
N PHE A 327 9.60 1.57 -12.49
CA PHE A 327 10.96 1.39 -11.98
C PHE A 327 11.36 2.70 -11.30
N ASP A 328 11.37 2.73 -10.00
CA ASP A 328 11.64 3.92 -9.20
C ASP A 328 12.95 3.78 -8.44
N PHE A 329 13.70 4.86 -8.36
CA PHE A 329 14.83 4.97 -7.45
C PHE A 329 14.66 6.21 -6.57
N GLY A 330 14.53 5.97 -5.27
CA GLY A 330 14.31 7.01 -4.27
C GLY A 330 15.50 7.21 -3.36
N PHE A 331 15.68 8.45 -2.94
CA PHE A 331 16.70 8.89 -2.00
C PHE A 331 16.03 9.48 -0.77
N GLY A 332 16.59 9.20 0.38
CA GLY A 332 16.19 9.73 1.67
C GLY A 332 17.36 10.36 2.42
N LYS A 333 17.07 10.77 3.64
CA LYS A 333 18.06 11.34 4.56
C LYS A 333 19.11 10.30 4.96
N ASP A 334 20.30 10.75 5.31
CA ASP A 334 21.39 9.93 5.86
C ASP A 334 21.81 8.75 4.96
N GLY A 335 21.82 8.98 3.62
CA GLY A 335 22.23 7.98 2.63
C GLY A 335 21.24 6.87 2.38
N GLN A 336 20.03 6.95 2.94
CA GLN A 336 18.96 5.99 2.64
C GLN A 336 18.58 6.10 1.18
N ASN A 337 18.45 4.98 0.53
CA ASN A 337 17.99 4.88 -0.85
C ASN A 337 17.29 3.54 -1.06
N GLY A 338 16.50 3.45 -2.12
CA GLY A 338 15.79 2.23 -2.44
C GLY A 338 15.36 2.20 -3.89
N PHE A 339 15.51 1.04 -4.49
CA PHE A 339 14.96 0.71 -5.78
C PHE A 339 13.63 0.00 -5.58
N VAL A 340 12.63 0.39 -6.37
CA VAL A 340 11.31 -0.21 -6.39
C VAL A 340 10.95 -0.56 -7.82
N PHE A 341 10.61 -1.82 -8.02
CA PHE A 341 9.99 -2.27 -9.25
C PHE A 341 8.56 -2.73 -8.97
N GLY A 342 7.61 -2.27 -9.75
CA GLY A 342 6.21 -2.58 -9.52
C GLY A 342 5.33 -2.26 -10.73
N ILE A 343 4.02 -2.40 -10.52
CA ILE A 343 2.99 -2.20 -11.52
C ILE A 343 2.10 -1.04 -11.10
N ASN A 344 1.56 -0.31 -12.08
CA ASN A 344 0.78 0.89 -11.92
C ASN A 344 1.59 2.06 -11.31
N GLU A 345 0.95 3.22 -11.18
CA GLU A 345 1.54 4.35 -10.51
C GLU A 345 1.58 4.13 -8.98
N ALA A 346 2.39 4.95 -8.29
CA ALA A 346 2.59 4.80 -6.85
C ALA A 346 1.32 5.16 -6.03
N PHE A 347 0.44 6.06 -6.57
CA PHE A 347 -0.76 6.52 -5.89
C PHE A 347 -1.75 7.12 -6.88
#